data_386471a878a287c21c8cc40505192a0b
#
_entry.id   386471a878a287c21c8cc40505192a0b
#
_cell.length_a   1.000
_cell.length_b   1.000
_cell.length_c   1.000
_cell.angle_alpha   90.00
_cell.angle_beta   90.00
_cell.angle_gamma   90.00
#
_symmetry.space_group_name_H-M   'P 1'
#
loop_
_entity.id
_entity.type
_entity.pdbx_description
1 polymer ?
#
loop_
_entity_poly.entity_id
_entity_poly.type
_entity_poly.pdbx_seq_one_letter_code
_entity_poly.pdbx_strand_id
1 'polypeptide(L)'
;MDYIKHLSKDKKLVEIIRHREPFELKKQKNVYLHLCASIISQQLSTKVARVIYDRFLKLFDKEPAPQQVLDTSLVKLRFIGLSNAKASYVHNISQFEITHGLDHRKLNKMENEELITYLTQIKGVGRWTAEMQLMFTLGREDVFAVDDLGIQQAMIGVYKLKSTDKKKLKEKMLKISLQWSPYRTYACLHLWHWKDNK
;
A
#
# COMPACT_ATOMS: atom_id res chain seq x y z
N MET A 1 12.22 18.26 9.93
CA MET A 1 10.93 17.64 9.59
C MET A 1 10.24 17.20 10.87
N ASP A 2 8.97 17.53 11.02
CA ASP A 2 8.24 17.33 12.28
C ASP A 2 8.10 15.87 12.68
N TYR A 3 7.95 14.97 11.70
CA TYR A 3 7.82 13.54 11.98
C TYR A 3 9.09 12.94 12.62
N ILE A 4 10.29 13.38 12.22
CA ILE A 4 11.55 12.90 12.81
C ILE A 4 11.61 13.26 14.28
N LYS A 5 11.33 14.55 14.61
CA LYS A 5 11.30 15.01 16.02
C LYS A 5 10.27 14.25 16.84
N HIS A 6 9.10 13.96 16.24
CA HIS A 6 8.03 13.23 16.91
C HIS A 6 8.42 11.76 17.16
N LEU A 7 8.82 11.04 16.11
CA LEU A 7 9.15 9.62 16.18
C LEU A 7 10.43 9.35 17.00
N SER A 8 11.34 10.32 17.10
CA SER A 8 12.57 10.23 17.93
C SER A 8 12.28 10.19 19.43
N LYS A 9 11.06 10.43 19.87
CA LYS A 9 10.64 10.22 21.27
C LYS A 9 10.59 8.73 21.64
N ASP A 10 10.41 7.86 20.66
CA ASP A 10 10.47 6.41 20.84
C ASP A 10 11.93 5.95 20.84
N LYS A 11 12.42 5.51 22.01
CA LYS A 11 13.82 5.10 22.24
C LYS A 11 14.30 3.95 21.35
N LYS A 12 13.40 3.13 20.82
CA LYS A 12 13.73 2.03 19.91
C LYS A 12 13.72 2.49 18.47
N LEU A 13 12.73 3.29 18.10
CA LEU A 13 12.58 3.78 16.74
C LEU A 13 13.66 4.79 16.38
N VAL A 14 14.09 5.63 17.32
CA VAL A 14 15.17 6.62 17.10
C VAL A 14 16.48 5.99 16.62
N GLU A 15 16.80 4.79 17.09
CA GLU A 15 18.03 4.09 16.70
C GLU A 15 18.03 3.74 15.20
N ILE A 16 16.87 3.48 14.60
CA ILE A 16 16.77 3.16 13.16
C ILE A 16 16.52 4.40 12.29
N ILE A 17 16.02 5.49 12.89
CA ILE A 17 15.81 6.77 12.19
C ILE A 17 17.13 7.50 11.93
N ARG A 18 18.06 7.51 12.92
CA ARG A 18 19.32 8.29 12.89
C ARG A 18 20.24 7.97 11.72
N HIS A 19 20.13 6.77 11.16
CA HIS A 19 21.06 6.25 10.14
C HIS A 19 20.54 6.43 8.71
N ARG A 20 19.55 7.30 8.50
CA ARG A 20 18.96 7.47 7.18
C ARG A 20 18.52 8.91 6.90
N GLU A 21 18.59 9.28 5.61
CA GLU A 21 17.95 10.48 5.07
C GLU A 21 16.42 10.43 5.27
N PRO A 22 15.80 11.57 5.51
CA PRO A 22 14.35 11.66 5.70
C PRO A 22 13.55 11.11 4.54
N PHE A 23 12.45 10.45 4.84
CA PHE A 23 11.47 10.04 3.83
C PHE A 23 10.56 11.21 3.47
N GLU A 24 10.16 11.23 2.20
CA GLU A 24 9.14 12.11 1.68
C GLU A 24 8.00 11.29 1.08
N LEU A 25 6.77 11.56 1.51
CA LEU A 25 5.59 10.94 0.93
C LEU A 25 5.15 11.74 -0.30
N LYS A 26 5.00 11.06 -1.43
CA LYS A 26 4.54 11.66 -2.68
C LYS A 26 3.10 11.26 -2.96
N LYS A 27 2.26 12.24 -3.30
CA LYS A 27 0.90 11.98 -3.77
C LYS A 27 0.91 11.66 -5.25
N GLN A 28 0.17 10.65 -5.64
CA GLN A 28 0.03 10.26 -7.05
C GLN A 28 -1.28 10.81 -7.61
N LYS A 29 -1.24 11.26 -8.87
CA LYS A 29 -2.41 11.90 -9.48
C LYS A 29 -3.53 10.93 -9.84
N ASN A 30 -3.18 9.75 -10.30
CA ASN A 30 -4.13 8.76 -10.83
C ASN A 30 -4.27 7.56 -9.89
N VAL A 31 -5.24 7.62 -8.97
CA VAL A 31 -5.49 6.56 -7.98
C VAL A 31 -5.90 5.25 -8.65
N TYR A 32 -6.72 5.32 -9.69
CA TYR A 32 -7.15 4.16 -10.47
C TYR A 32 -5.96 3.35 -11.02
N LEU A 33 -5.05 4.01 -11.72
CA LEU A 33 -3.88 3.34 -12.28
C LEU A 33 -2.93 2.80 -11.21
N HIS A 34 -2.75 3.53 -10.12
CA HIS A 34 -1.93 3.05 -9.01
C HIS A 34 -2.54 1.81 -8.33
N LEU A 35 -3.86 1.74 -8.24
CA LEU A 35 -4.53 0.55 -7.72
C LEU A 35 -4.39 -0.64 -8.69
N CYS A 36 -4.53 -0.42 -10.00
CA CYS A 36 -4.23 -1.43 -11.02
C CYS A 36 -2.78 -1.93 -10.92
N ALA A 37 -1.81 -1.01 -10.81
CA ALA A 37 -0.39 -1.35 -10.65
C ALA A 37 -0.14 -2.18 -9.38
N SER A 38 -0.81 -1.85 -8.26
CA SER A 38 -0.71 -2.62 -7.02
C SER A 38 -1.19 -4.07 -7.19
N ILE A 39 -2.32 -4.27 -7.87
CA ILE A 39 -2.82 -5.64 -8.16
C ILE A 39 -1.86 -6.38 -9.11
N ILE A 40 -1.37 -5.71 -10.14
CA ILE A 40 -0.42 -6.30 -11.10
C ILE A 40 0.86 -6.76 -10.38
N SER A 41 1.35 -6.00 -9.40
CA SER A 41 2.58 -6.28 -8.68
C SER A 41 2.48 -7.36 -7.59
N GLN A 42 1.27 -7.69 -7.11
CA GLN A 42 1.10 -8.69 -6.04
C GLN A 42 1.88 -9.99 -6.32
N GLN A 43 2.63 -10.47 -5.32
CA GLN A 43 3.39 -11.72 -5.37
C GLN A 43 4.43 -11.82 -6.52
N LEU A 44 4.91 -10.68 -7.00
CA LEU A 44 5.95 -10.61 -8.05
C LEU A 44 7.16 -9.85 -7.53
N SER A 45 8.34 -10.15 -8.09
CA SER A 45 9.49 -9.27 -7.92
C SER A 45 9.26 -7.92 -8.60
N THR A 46 9.88 -6.87 -8.11
CA THR A 46 9.77 -5.51 -8.67
C THR A 46 10.08 -5.47 -10.17
N LYS A 47 11.10 -6.23 -10.63
CA LYS A 47 11.48 -6.32 -12.04
C LYS A 47 10.36 -6.92 -12.90
N VAL A 48 9.77 -8.03 -12.45
CA VAL A 48 8.69 -8.71 -13.21
C VAL A 48 7.41 -7.87 -13.19
N ALA A 49 7.06 -7.30 -12.04
CA ALA A 49 5.90 -6.42 -11.90
C ALA A 49 5.98 -5.24 -12.87
N ARG A 50 7.15 -4.59 -12.97
CA ARG A 50 7.39 -3.49 -13.90
C ARG A 50 7.18 -3.90 -15.36
N VAL A 51 7.74 -5.03 -15.77
CA VAL A 51 7.59 -5.53 -17.15
C VAL A 51 6.12 -5.77 -17.51
N ILE A 52 5.34 -6.38 -16.59
CA ILE A 52 3.92 -6.66 -16.85
C ILE A 52 3.12 -5.35 -16.85
N TYR A 53 3.41 -4.40 -15.96
CA TYR A 53 2.76 -3.10 -15.94
C TYR A 53 3.06 -2.28 -17.21
N ASP A 54 4.30 -2.29 -17.69
CA ASP A 54 4.66 -1.63 -18.95
C ASP A 54 3.92 -2.24 -20.15
N ARG A 55 3.74 -3.57 -20.17
CA ARG A 55 2.92 -4.25 -21.17
C ARG A 55 1.44 -3.87 -21.06
N PHE A 56 0.94 -3.73 -19.84
CA PHE A 56 -0.42 -3.26 -19.57
C PHE A 56 -0.63 -1.86 -20.16
N LEU A 57 0.26 -0.91 -19.91
CA LEU A 57 0.15 0.44 -20.47
C LEU A 57 0.26 0.42 -22.00
N LYS A 58 1.19 -0.35 -22.57
CA LYS A 58 1.37 -0.48 -24.04
C LYS A 58 0.16 -1.06 -24.76
N LEU A 59 -0.67 -1.85 -24.08
CA LEU A 59 -1.89 -2.41 -24.66
C LEU A 59 -2.90 -1.31 -25.05
N PHE A 60 -2.77 -0.10 -24.47
CA PHE A 60 -3.69 1.02 -24.63
C PHE A 60 -3.03 2.27 -25.26
N ASP A 61 -1.77 2.17 -25.67
CA ASP A 61 -0.93 3.27 -26.23
C ASP A 61 -0.69 4.46 -25.27
N LYS A 62 -1.40 4.51 -24.17
CA LYS A 62 -1.32 5.52 -23.08
C LYS A 62 -1.94 4.99 -21.81
N GLU A 63 -2.08 5.83 -20.80
CA GLU A 63 -2.84 5.50 -19.58
C GLU A 63 -4.28 5.11 -19.94
N PRO A 64 -4.71 3.86 -19.66
CA PRO A 64 -6.03 3.40 -20.06
C PRO A 64 -7.12 4.08 -19.24
N ALA A 65 -8.19 4.49 -19.94
CA ALA A 65 -9.44 4.79 -19.27
C ALA A 65 -10.10 3.49 -18.75
N PRO A 66 -10.86 3.55 -17.65
CA PRO A 66 -11.52 2.37 -17.10
C PRO A 66 -12.37 1.60 -18.10
N GLN A 67 -13.11 2.30 -18.96
CA GLN A 67 -13.94 1.67 -19.99
C GLN A 67 -13.10 0.86 -21.00
N GLN A 68 -11.96 1.37 -21.44
CA GLN A 68 -11.07 0.65 -22.36
C GLN A 68 -10.58 -0.68 -21.75
N VAL A 69 -10.34 -0.68 -20.45
CA VAL A 69 -9.94 -1.90 -19.74
C VAL A 69 -11.11 -2.90 -19.69
N LEU A 70 -12.33 -2.46 -19.42
CA LEU A 70 -13.52 -3.32 -19.42
C LEU A 70 -13.82 -3.90 -20.81
N ASP A 71 -13.62 -3.13 -21.87
CA ASP A 71 -13.83 -3.56 -23.27
C ASP A 71 -12.72 -4.54 -23.74
N THR A 72 -11.63 -4.64 -22.98
CA THR A 72 -10.54 -5.57 -23.26
C THR A 72 -10.85 -6.94 -22.66
N SER A 73 -10.84 -8.00 -23.49
CA SER A 73 -11.12 -9.34 -23.01
C SER A 73 -10.10 -9.81 -21.96
N LEU A 74 -10.54 -10.61 -21.00
CA LEU A 74 -9.66 -11.23 -19.98
C LEU A 74 -8.52 -12.04 -20.64
N VAL A 75 -8.78 -12.62 -21.83
CA VAL A 75 -7.75 -13.35 -22.60
C VAL A 75 -6.61 -12.42 -23.01
N LYS A 76 -6.92 -11.22 -23.53
CA LYS A 76 -5.89 -10.21 -23.88
C LYS A 76 -5.10 -9.76 -22.66
N LEU A 77 -5.77 -9.51 -21.52
CA LEU A 77 -5.10 -9.15 -20.27
C LEU A 77 -4.21 -10.29 -19.74
N ARG A 78 -4.59 -11.53 -19.93
CA ARG A 78 -3.73 -12.69 -19.60
C ARG A 78 -2.51 -12.78 -20.51
N PHE A 79 -2.67 -12.48 -21.77
CA PHE A 79 -1.59 -12.55 -22.76
C PHE A 79 -0.43 -11.60 -22.44
N ILE A 80 -0.68 -10.47 -21.78
CA ILE A 80 0.39 -9.57 -21.33
C ILE A 80 1.11 -10.05 -20.05
N GLY A 81 0.65 -11.16 -19.43
CA GLY A 81 1.28 -11.80 -18.27
C GLY A 81 0.46 -11.73 -16.95
N LEU A 82 -0.80 -11.30 -17.01
CA LEU A 82 -1.67 -11.36 -15.83
C LEU A 82 -2.19 -12.78 -15.57
N SER A 83 -2.27 -13.18 -14.31
CA SER A 83 -3.03 -14.38 -13.93
C SER A 83 -4.54 -14.16 -14.14
N ASN A 84 -5.32 -15.24 -14.17
CA ASN A 84 -6.79 -15.15 -14.26
C ASN A 84 -7.37 -14.21 -13.22
N ALA A 85 -6.93 -14.37 -11.96
CA ALA A 85 -7.40 -13.55 -10.86
C ALA A 85 -7.04 -12.08 -11.04
N LYS A 86 -5.80 -11.76 -11.42
CA LYS A 86 -5.36 -10.37 -11.63
C LYS A 86 -6.08 -9.69 -12.78
N ALA A 87 -6.30 -10.39 -13.89
CA ALA A 87 -7.08 -9.87 -15.03
C ALA A 87 -8.52 -9.51 -14.58
N SER A 88 -9.17 -10.41 -13.83
CA SER A 88 -10.49 -10.14 -13.25
C SER A 88 -10.46 -8.98 -12.23
N TYR A 89 -9.43 -8.89 -11.40
CA TYR A 89 -9.33 -7.81 -10.40
C TYR A 89 -9.11 -6.44 -11.04
N VAL A 90 -8.35 -6.36 -12.13
CA VAL A 90 -8.20 -5.11 -12.89
C VAL A 90 -9.53 -4.69 -13.51
N HIS A 91 -10.36 -5.62 -14.01
CA HIS A 91 -11.73 -5.34 -14.44
C HIS A 91 -12.60 -4.84 -13.28
N ASN A 92 -12.52 -5.47 -12.09
CA ASN A 92 -13.30 -5.03 -10.94
C ASN A 92 -12.94 -3.61 -10.49
N ILE A 93 -11.64 -3.25 -10.54
CA ILE A 93 -11.20 -1.88 -10.26
C ILE A 93 -11.76 -0.90 -11.29
N SER A 94 -11.74 -1.27 -12.57
CA SER A 94 -12.26 -0.43 -13.65
C SER A 94 -13.76 -0.22 -13.52
N GLN A 95 -14.51 -1.27 -13.21
CA GLN A 95 -15.93 -1.20 -12.94
C GLN A 95 -16.24 -0.31 -11.74
N PHE A 96 -15.46 -0.46 -10.66
CA PHE A 96 -15.64 0.35 -9.45
C PHE A 96 -15.33 1.82 -9.71
N GLU A 97 -14.30 2.14 -10.50
CA GLU A 97 -14.01 3.51 -10.90
C GLU A 97 -15.18 4.16 -11.62
N ILE A 98 -15.81 3.45 -12.57
CA ILE A 98 -16.95 3.97 -13.33
C ILE A 98 -18.19 4.16 -12.43
N THR A 99 -18.47 3.21 -11.53
CA THR A 99 -19.72 3.21 -10.76
C THR A 99 -19.64 4.01 -9.47
N HIS A 100 -18.45 4.09 -8.85
CA HIS A 100 -18.26 4.69 -7.52
C HIS A 100 -17.25 5.83 -7.52
N GLY A 101 -16.26 5.80 -8.42
CA GLY A 101 -15.18 6.77 -8.55
C GLY A 101 -14.04 6.60 -7.55
N LEU A 102 -12.82 6.81 -8.03
CA LEU A 102 -11.57 6.82 -7.23
C LEU A 102 -10.91 8.21 -7.29
N ASP A 103 -11.73 9.24 -7.42
CA ASP A 103 -11.26 10.63 -7.51
C ASP A 103 -10.59 11.08 -6.20
N HIS A 104 -9.46 11.74 -6.33
CA HIS A 104 -8.67 12.24 -5.21
C HIS A 104 -9.44 13.13 -4.24
N ARG A 105 -10.34 13.99 -4.77
CA ARG A 105 -11.11 14.93 -3.95
C ARG A 105 -12.12 14.20 -3.08
N LYS A 106 -12.73 13.15 -3.65
CA LYS A 106 -13.65 12.27 -2.92
C LYS A 106 -12.90 11.50 -1.83
N LEU A 107 -11.81 10.80 -2.21
CA LEU A 107 -11.08 9.93 -1.30
C LEU A 107 -10.39 10.70 -0.16
N ASN A 108 -9.93 11.92 -0.41
CA ASN A 108 -9.29 12.75 0.63
C ASN A 108 -10.26 13.23 1.73
N LYS A 109 -11.57 13.21 1.47
CA LYS A 109 -12.58 13.58 2.49
C LYS A 109 -12.91 12.44 3.45
N MET A 110 -12.54 11.21 3.12
CA MET A 110 -12.81 10.03 3.94
C MET A 110 -11.75 9.88 5.02
N GLU A 111 -12.14 9.44 6.20
CA GLU A 111 -11.21 8.97 7.22
C GLU A 111 -10.52 7.66 6.80
N ASN A 112 -9.39 7.28 7.43
CA ASN A 112 -8.61 6.12 7.00
C ASN A 112 -9.42 4.82 6.99
N GLU A 113 -10.19 4.52 8.03
CA GLU A 113 -10.99 3.29 8.10
C GLU A 113 -12.19 3.32 7.14
N GLU A 114 -12.79 4.47 6.93
CA GLU A 114 -13.84 4.66 5.93
C GLU A 114 -13.32 4.38 4.54
N LEU A 115 -12.14 4.91 4.20
CA LEU A 115 -11.50 4.70 2.91
C LEU A 115 -11.06 3.25 2.72
N ILE A 116 -10.52 2.60 3.75
CA ILE A 116 -10.21 1.17 3.70
C ILE A 116 -11.47 0.36 3.42
N THR A 117 -12.57 0.65 4.12
CA THR A 117 -13.87 0.00 3.89
C THR A 117 -14.37 0.24 2.47
N TYR A 118 -14.22 1.45 1.96
CA TYR A 118 -14.60 1.81 0.59
C TYR A 118 -13.80 1.02 -0.46
N LEU A 119 -12.47 0.98 -0.34
CA LEU A 119 -11.61 0.28 -1.30
C LEU A 119 -11.75 -1.25 -1.24
N THR A 120 -12.01 -1.81 -0.07
CA THR A 120 -12.15 -3.26 0.10
C THR A 120 -13.46 -3.82 -0.45
N GLN A 121 -14.41 -2.99 -0.87
CA GLN A 121 -15.56 -3.42 -1.68
C GLN A 121 -15.12 -3.97 -3.05
N ILE A 122 -13.95 -3.55 -3.55
CA ILE A 122 -13.41 -4.02 -4.83
C ILE A 122 -12.88 -5.45 -4.64
N LYS A 123 -13.49 -6.43 -5.31
CA LYS A 123 -13.00 -7.81 -5.25
C LYS A 123 -11.58 -7.91 -5.77
N GLY A 124 -10.67 -8.35 -4.91
CA GLY A 124 -9.22 -8.41 -5.18
C GLY A 124 -8.41 -7.36 -4.41
N VAL A 125 -9.05 -6.36 -3.83
CA VAL A 125 -8.43 -5.36 -2.97
C VAL A 125 -8.70 -5.72 -1.52
N GLY A 126 -7.67 -6.22 -0.82
CA GLY A 126 -7.73 -6.48 0.61
C GLY A 126 -7.30 -5.26 1.43
N ARG A 127 -7.46 -5.34 2.76
CA ARG A 127 -7.07 -4.29 3.71
C ARG A 127 -5.62 -3.81 3.49
N TRP A 128 -4.67 -4.74 3.39
CA TRP A 128 -3.26 -4.40 3.15
C TRP A 128 -3.07 -3.59 1.86
N THR A 129 -3.74 -3.98 0.75
CA THR A 129 -3.66 -3.22 -0.51
C THR A 129 -4.27 -1.82 -0.34
N ALA A 130 -5.38 -1.69 0.38
CA ALA A 130 -5.97 -0.39 0.69
C ALA A 130 -5.01 0.48 1.53
N GLU A 131 -4.39 -0.07 2.58
CA GLU A 131 -3.39 0.64 3.39
C GLU A 131 -2.20 1.13 2.54
N MET A 132 -1.73 0.32 1.58
CA MET A 132 -0.68 0.75 0.64
C MET A 132 -1.14 1.90 -0.26
N GLN A 133 -2.42 1.93 -0.68
CA GLN A 133 -2.97 3.07 -1.42
C GLN A 133 -3.01 4.34 -0.56
N LEU A 134 -3.39 4.24 0.70
CA LEU A 134 -3.40 5.38 1.62
C LEU A 134 -1.99 5.96 1.77
N MET A 135 -0.99 5.12 1.99
CA MET A 135 0.40 5.53 2.20
C MET A 135 1.04 6.09 0.92
N PHE A 136 1.04 5.30 -0.16
CA PHE A 136 1.88 5.56 -1.34
C PHE A 136 1.18 6.27 -2.48
N THR A 137 -0.15 6.27 -2.50
CA THR A 137 -0.93 6.96 -3.53
C THR A 137 -1.51 8.26 -3.02
N LEU A 138 -2.10 8.24 -1.83
CA LEU A 138 -2.71 9.43 -1.23
C LEU A 138 -1.76 10.21 -0.33
N GLY A 139 -0.60 9.64 0.02
CA GLY A 139 0.40 10.29 0.86
C GLY A 139 -0.09 10.54 2.29
N ARG A 140 -0.91 9.63 2.85
CA ARG A 140 -1.39 9.77 4.22
C ARG A 140 -0.30 9.44 5.22
N GLU A 141 -0.06 10.36 6.14
CA GLU A 141 1.05 10.27 7.08
C GLU A 141 0.78 9.33 8.26
N ASP A 142 -0.49 9.05 8.56
CA ASP A 142 -0.89 8.32 9.76
C ASP A 142 -1.62 7.01 9.44
N VAL A 143 -0.92 6.08 8.77
CA VAL A 143 -1.39 4.72 8.49
C VAL A 143 -0.42 3.72 9.10
N PHE A 144 -0.95 2.67 9.75
CA PHE A 144 -0.14 1.59 10.31
C PHE A 144 -0.59 0.24 9.78
N ALA A 145 0.20 -0.34 8.88
CA ALA A 145 -0.07 -1.62 8.24
C ALA A 145 0.33 -2.79 9.14
N VAL A 146 -0.43 -3.04 10.21
CA VAL A 146 -0.12 -4.06 11.22
C VAL A 146 -0.14 -5.49 10.67
N ASP A 147 -0.83 -5.74 9.56
CA ASP A 147 -0.90 -7.05 8.89
C ASP A 147 0.22 -7.26 7.85
N ASP A 148 1.05 -6.23 7.61
CA ASP A 148 2.23 -6.36 6.76
C ASP A 148 3.31 -7.22 7.43
N LEU A 149 3.72 -8.28 6.73
CA LEU A 149 4.70 -9.23 7.27
C LEU A 149 6.07 -8.58 7.54
N GLY A 150 6.49 -7.64 6.67
CA GLY A 150 7.74 -6.90 6.83
C GLY A 150 7.72 -6.03 8.07
N ILE A 151 6.62 -5.32 8.30
CA ILE A 151 6.39 -4.51 9.51
C ILE A 151 6.39 -5.39 10.76
N GLN A 152 5.68 -6.53 10.74
CA GLN A 152 5.67 -7.46 11.87
C GLN A 152 7.08 -7.95 12.20
N GLN A 153 7.83 -8.39 11.20
CA GLN A 153 9.22 -8.86 11.38
C GLN A 153 10.14 -7.76 11.91
N ALA A 154 10.03 -6.55 11.37
CA ALA A 154 10.80 -5.40 11.84
C ALA A 154 10.48 -5.07 13.30
N MET A 155 9.20 -5.00 13.67
CA MET A 155 8.79 -4.73 15.05
C MET A 155 9.23 -5.81 16.02
N ILE A 156 9.15 -7.09 15.64
CA ILE A 156 9.67 -8.19 16.45
C ILE A 156 11.17 -7.98 16.72
N GLY A 157 11.95 -7.65 15.70
CA GLY A 157 13.38 -7.42 15.82
C GLY A 157 13.74 -6.19 16.66
N VAL A 158 13.18 -5.03 16.31
CA VAL A 158 13.49 -3.73 16.95
C VAL A 158 13.00 -3.70 18.40
N TYR A 159 11.79 -4.17 18.66
CA TYR A 159 11.16 -4.12 19.99
C TYR A 159 11.38 -5.39 20.82
N LYS A 160 12.07 -6.41 20.24
CA LYS A 160 12.32 -7.71 20.87
C LYS A 160 11.02 -8.35 21.38
N LEU A 161 9.96 -8.28 20.56
CA LEU A 161 8.64 -8.79 20.93
C LEU A 161 8.66 -10.32 20.96
N LYS A 162 8.13 -10.89 22.03
CA LYS A 162 7.98 -12.33 22.20
C LYS A 162 6.51 -12.66 22.39
N SER A 163 5.96 -13.50 21.52
CA SER A 163 4.65 -14.12 21.69
C SER A 163 4.49 -15.25 20.68
N THR A 164 3.97 -16.39 21.11
CA THR A 164 3.52 -17.48 20.24
C THR A 164 2.09 -17.24 19.73
N ASP A 165 1.34 -16.38 20.42
CA ASP A 165 -0.01 -15.99 20.06
C ASP A 165 0.04 -14.77 19.12
N LYS A 166 -0.34 -14.97 17.86
CA LYS A 166 -0.36 -13.94 16.81
C LYS A 166 -1.29 -12.76 17.16
N LYS A 167 -2.43 -13.02 17.82
CA LYS A 167 -3.38 -11.98 18.21
C LYS A 167 -2.77 -11.06 19.26
N LYS A 168 -2.20 -11.64 20.32
CA LYS A 168 -1.49 -10.86 21.35
C LYS A 168 -0.29 -10.10 20.79
N LEU A 169 0.41 -10.68 19.83
CA LEU A 169 1.52 -10.01 19.15
C LEU A 169 1.04 -8.76 18.39
N LYS A 170 -0.03 -8.90 17.61
CA LYS A 170 -0.65 -7.80 16.88
C LYS A 170 -1.16 -6.69 17.83
N GLU A 171 -1.81 -7.05 18.93
CA GLU A 171 -2.25 -6.12 19.96
C GLU A 171 -1.09 -5.29 20.54
N LYS A 172 0.04 -5.96 20.84
CA LYS A 172 1.27 -5.27 21.30
C LYS A 172 1.80 -4.28 20.27
N MET A 173 1.83 -4.68 18.98
CA MET A 173 2.27 -3.81 17.88
C MET A 173 1.37 -2.59 17.72
N LEU A 174 0.05 -2.79 17.75
CA LEU A 174 -0.92 -1.70 17.72
C LEU A 174 -0.72 -0.73 18.90
N LYS A 175 -0.55 -1.26 20.12
CA LYS A 175 -0.30 -0.43 21.30
C LYS A 175 0.98 0.41 21.17
N ILE A 176 2.05 -0.18 20.66
CA ILE A 176 3.31 0.54 20.41
C ILE A 176 3.09 1.65 19.36
N SER A 177 2.37 1.36 18.28
CA SER A 177 2.18 2.31 17.17
C SER A 177 1.34 3.54 17.56
N LEU A 178 0.58 3.51 18.65
CA LEU A 178 -0.22 4.66 19.10
C LEU A 178 0.64 5.90 19.36
N GLN A 179 1.84 5.73 19.91
CA GLN A 179 2.75 6.84 20.20
C GLN A 179 3.36 7.48 18.94
N TRP A 180 3.26 6.84 17.77
CA TRP A 180 3.79 7.34 16.51
C TRP A 180 2.80 8.24 15.76
N SER A 181 1.52 8.20 16.14
CA SER A 181 0.53 9.10 15.55
C SER A 181 0.92 10.56 15.82
N PRO A 182 0.79 11.46 14.82
CA PRO A 182 0.14 11.30 13.53
C PRO A 182 1.09 10.88 12.37
N TYR A 183 2.21 10.21 12.64
CA TYR A 183 3.26 9.90 11.67
C TYR A 183 3.53 8.39 11.51
N ARG A 184 2.51 7.54 11.70
CA ARG A 184 2.67 6.08 11.66
C ARG A 184 3.16 5.55 10.31
N THR A 185 2.84 6.21 9.19
CA THR A 185 3.36 5.85 7.86
C THR A 185 4.88 5.98 7.80
N TYR A 186 5.43 7.07 8.32
CA TYR A 186 6.89 7.25 8.37
C TYR A 186 7.58 6.22 9.27
N ALA A 187 6.94 5.84 10.38
CA ALA A 187 7.45 4.75 11.21
C ALA A 187 7.50 3.42 10.43
N CYS A 188 6.46 3.11 9.64
CA CYS A 188 6.45 1.94 8.75
C CYS A 188 7.60 1.99 7.73
N LEU A 189 7.85 3.15 7.10
CA LEU A 189 8.94 3.32 6.13
C LEU A 189 10.31 3.05 6.76
N HIS A 190 10.56 3.54 7.98
CA HIS A 190 11.80 3.26 8.71
C HIS A 190 11.92 1.78 9.12
N LEU A 191 10.82 1.14 9.51
CA LEU A 191 10.79 -0.28 9.87
C LEU A 191 11.08 -1.17 8.65
N TRP A 192 10.46 -0.92 7.49
CA TRP A 192 10.77 -1.64 6.24
C TRP A 192 12.24 -1.48 5.87
N HIS A 193 12.72 -0.23 5.88
CA HIS A 193 14.12 0.03 5.56
C HIS A 193 15.09 -0.72 6.48
N TRP A 194 14.86 -0.70 7.79
CA TRP A 194 15.68 -1.43 8.74
C TRP A 194 15.69 -2.94 8.45
N LYS A 195 14.53 -3.51 8.13
CA LYS A 195 14.42 -4.93 7.80
C LYS A 195 15.17 -5.30 6.52
N ASP A 196 15.10 -4.46 5.50
CA ASP A 196 15.66 -4.75 4.18
C ASP A 196 17.18 -4.52 4.10
N ASN A 197 17.77 -3.86 5.10
CA ASN A 197 19.21 -3.56 5.19
C ASN A 197 19.90 -4.22 6.42
N LYS A 198 19.31 -5.27 6.96
CA LYS A 198 19.84 -6.02 8.11
C LYS A 198 20.75 -7.19 7.69
#